data_5aca19d340f822bdbed291819d534bc0
#
_entry.id   5aca19d340f822bdbed291819d534bc0
#
_cell.length_a   1.000
_cell.length_b   1.000
_cell.length_c   1.000
_cell.angle_alpha   90.00
_cell.angle_beta   90.00
_cell.angle_gamma   90.00
#
_symmetry.space_group_name_H-M   'P 1'
#
loop_
_entity.id
_entity.type
_entity.pdbx_description
1 polymer ?
#
loop_
_entity_poly.entity_id
_entity_poly.type
_entity_poly.pdbx_seq_one_letter_code
_entity_poly.pdbx_strand_id
1 'polypeptide(L)'
;VYRRPFLCLTRSDTTAYCAALGQHYVQDESNFSDAYARNRIRHYAVPALQTINPAAERAVGRLCNQLQELNIWLENLAEKLLAQAACGGGYSIPILAAADAPVLAAALRMLAARARDPEEKYVQALAAIVRQGSGAVQLTPDACWTAANGILYCRSVLKMQPEAIPAPH
;
A
#
# COMPACT_ATOMS: atom_id res chain seq x y z
N VAL A 1 -6.42 -8.62 12.55
CA VAL A 1 -5.56 -7.42 12.58
C VAL A 1 -4.27 -7.78 13.31
N TYR A 2 -3.12 -7.71 12.62
CA TYR A 2 -1.81 -7.93 13.24
C TYR A 2 -1.37 -6.64 13.95
N ARG A 3 -1.08 -6.73 15.25
CA ARG A 3 -0.53 -5.62 16.04
C ARG A 3 0.93 -5.89 16.35
N ARG A 4 1.79 -4.90 16.15
CA ARG A 4 3.23 -4.97 16.44
C ARG A 4 3.60 -3.89 17.47
N PRO A 5 3.32 -4.10 18.76
CA PRO A 5 3.47 -3.05 19.78
C PRO A 5 4.92 -2.62 20.02
N PHE A 6 5.90 -3.45 19.66
CA PHE A 6 7.33 -3.18 19.92
C PHE A 6 8.06 -2.47 18.74
N LEU A 7 7.32 -1.96 17.74
CA LEU A 7 7.97 -1.21 16.64
C LEU A 7 8.64 0.10 17.09
N CYS A 8 8.24 0.65 18.25
CA CYS A 8 8.85 1.86 18.83
C CYS A 8 10.15 1.58 19.60
N LEU A 9 10.48 0.29 19.87
CA LEU A 9 11.65 -0.10 20.63
C LEU A 9 12.78 -0.54 19.69
N THR A 10 14.01 -0.18 20.07
CA THR A 10 15.20 -0.71 19.42
C THR A 10 15.52 -2.12 19.92
N ARG A 11 16.37 -2.85 19.20
CA ARG A 11 16.87 -4.15 19.69
C ARG A 11 17.66 -3.99 21.00
N SER A 12 18.39 -2.89 21.15
CA SER A 12 19.12 -2.57 22.38
C SER A 12 18.18 -2.45 23.57
N ASP A 13 17.04 -1.75 23.38
CA ASP A 13 16.04 -1.58 24.46
C ASP A 13 15.45 -2.92 24.88
N THR A 14 15.09 -3.79 23.92
CA THR A 14 14.54 -5.11 24.23
C THR A 14 15.56 -6.02 24.89
N THR A 15 16.82 -5.99 24.46
CA THR A 15 17.90 -6.76 25.08
C THR A 15 18.19 -6.30 26.50
N ALA A 16 18.26 -4.99 26.74
CA ALA A 16 18.46 -4.41 28.06
C ALA A 16 17.30 -4.75 29.02
N TYR A 17 16.07 -4.74 28.50
CA TYR A 17 14.89 -5.12 29.27
C TYR A 17 14.94 -6.61 29.70
N CYS A 18 15.27 -7.52 28.76
CA CYS A 18 15.44 -8.94 29.08
C CYS A 18 16.54 -9.16 30.13
N ALA A 19 17.66 -8.45 29.99
CA ALA A 19 18.77 -8.52 30.96
C ALA A 19 18.35 -8.03 32.34
N ALA A 20 17.60 -6.94 32.43
CA ALA A 20 17.09 -6.41 33.71
C ALA A 20 16.12 -7.36 34.44
N LEU A 21 15.38 -8.17 33.65
CA LEU A 21 14.47 -9.19 34.19
C LEU A 21 15.15 -10.54 34.44
N GLY A 22 16.43 -10.72 34.11
CA GLY A 22 17.09 -12.02 34.13
C GLY A 22 16.46 -13.04 33.18
N GLN A 23 15.73 -12.58 32.15
CA GLN A 23 15.02 -13.43 31.22
C GLN A 23 15.95 -13.98 30.15
N HIS A 24 16.11 -15.31 30.10
CA HIS A 24 16.81 -15.97 29.01
C HIS A 24 15.98 -15.93 27.74
N TYR A 25 16.62 -15.64 26.61
CA TYR A 25 16.00 -15.66 25.28
C TYR A 25 16.90 -16.41 24.28
N VAL A 26 16.26 -17.07 23.31
CA VAL A 26 16.97 -17.79 22.25
C VAL A 26 17.27 -16.81 21.12
N GLN A 27 18.51 -16.84 20.63
CA GLN A 27 18.87 -16.13 19.42
C GLN A 27 18.73 -17.10 18.24
N ASP A 28 17.86 -16.74 17.30
CA ASP A 28 17.69 -17.47 16.04
C ASP A 28 18.94 -17.26 15.16
N GLU A 29 19.58 -18.37 14.77
CA GLU A 29 20.80 -18.35 13.92
C GLU A 29 20.57 -17.64 12.58
N SER A 30 19.35 -17.64 12.06
CA SER A 30 18.99 -16.93 10.84
C SER A 30 19.23 -15.41 10.93
N ASN A 31 19.29 -14.84 12.15
CA ASN A 31 19.58 -13.43 12.37
C ASN A 31 21.04 -13.05 11.99
N PHE A 32 21.95 -14.02 11.92
CA PHE A 32 23.35 -13.81 11.56
C PHE A 32 23.60 -14.02 10.06
N SER A 33 22.60 -14.54 9.33
CA SER A 33 22.73 -14.83 7.92
C SER A 33 22.53 -13.57 7.07
N ASP A 34 23.51 -13.23 6.24
CA ASP A 34 23.43 -12.14 5.26
C ASP A 34 22.64 -12.49 3.99
N ALA A 35 22.05 -13.69 3.94
CA ALA A 35 21.15 -14.09 2.85
C ALA A 35 19.93 -13.18 2.74
N TYR A 36 19.47 -12.62 3.87
CA TYR A 36 18.32 -11.74 3.92
C TYR A 36 18.72 -10.26 3.83
N ALA A 37 18.07 -9.51 2.93
CA ALA A 37 18.31 -8.07 2.75
C ALA A 37 18.19 -7.27 4.07
N ARG A 38 17.20 -7.61 4.92
CA ARG A 38 17.00 -6.99 6.23
C ARG A 38 18.21 -7.13 7.16
N ASN A 39 18.89 -8.29 7.13
CA ASN A 39 20.08 -8.53 7.95
C ASN A 39 21.27 -7.74 7.41
N ARG A 40 21.46 -7.68 6.10
CA ARG A 40 22.50 -6.84 5.48
C ARG A 40 22.33 -5.37 5.83
N ILE A 41 21.09 -4.85 5.80
CA ILE A 41 20.81 -3.47 6.23
C ILE A 41 21.21 -3.29 7.70
N ARG A 42 20.82 -4.20 8.58
CA ARG A 42 21.11 -4.13 10.01
C ARG A 42 22.58 -4.27 10.33
N HIS A 43 23.30 -5.15 9.62
CA HIS A 43 24.71 -5.43 9.91
C HIS A 43 25.65 -4.41 9.28
N TYR A 44 25.31 -3.82 8.15
CA TYR A 44 26.22 -2.95 7.38
C TYR A 44 25.70 -1.52 7.21
N ALA A 45 24.48 -1.34 6.73
CA ALA A 45 23.98 0.00 6.40
C ALA A 45 23.69 0.84 7.65
N VAL A 46 23.00 0.27 8.64
CA VAL A 46 22.66 0.99 9.87
C VAL A 46 23.92 1.41 10.65
N PRO A 47 24.89 0.52 10.93
CA PRO A 47 26.12 0.93 11.59
C PRO A 47 26.91 1.99 10.82
N ALA A 48 26.99 1.88 9.48
CA ALA A 48 27.65 2.88 8.65
C ALA A 48 26.96 4.26 8.77
N LEU A 49 25.64 4.31 8.78
CA LEU A 49 24.88 5.55 9.01
C LEU A 49 25.10 6.11 10.42
N GLN A 50 25.21 5.26 11.43
CA GLN A 50 25.44 5.66 12.81
C GLN A 50 26.85 6.27 13.02
N THR A 51 27.86 5.87 12.22
CA THR A 51 29.18 6.52 12.28
C THR A 51 29.12 7.98 11.81
N ILE A 52 28.22 8.30 10.88
CA ILE A 52 27.99 9.66 10.35
C ILE A 52 27.07 10.45 11.30
N ASN A 53 25.99 9.82 11.74
CA ASN A 53 25.02 10.40 12.64
C ASN A 53 24.54 9.34 13.67
N PRO A 54 25.01 9.42 14.93
CA PRO A 54 24.59 8.49 15.99
C PRO A 54 23.07 8.45 16.23
N ALA A 55 22.34 9.50 15.82
CA ALA A 55 20.90 9.56 15.92
C ALA A 55 20.16 9.12 14.64
N ALA A 56 20.83 8.50 13.66
CA ALA A 56 20.26 8.16 12.35
C ALA A 56 18.98 7.31 12.47
N GLU A 57 18.97 6.25 13.27
CA GLU A 57 17.77 5.42 13.46
C GLU A 57 16.58 6.22 14.00
N ARG A 58 16.83 7.07 15.00
CA ARG A 58 15.78 7.94 15.57
C ARG A 58 15.29 8.98 14.55
N ALA A 59 16.18 9.51 13.71
CA ALA A 59 15.82 10.46 12.67
C ALA A 59 14.93 9.81 11.61
N VAL A 60 15.28 8.60 11.15
CA VAL A 60 14.47 7.81 10.22
C VAL A 60 13.13 7.45 10.86
N GLY A 61 13.12 7.00 12.12
CA GLY A 61 11.88 6.68 12.84
C GLY A 61 10.92 7.88 12.92
N ARG A 62 11.43 9.07 13.24
CA ARG A 62 10.61 10.30 13.23
C ARG A 62 10.07 10.62 11.84
N LEU A 63 10.89 10.50 10.80
CA LEU A 63 10.45 10.70 9.42
C LEU A 63 9.33 9.71 9.04
N CYS A 64 9.49 8.43 9.36
CA CYS A 64 8.47 7.42 9.11
C CYS A 64 7.14 7.76 9.80
N ASN A 65 7.18 8.20 11.06
CA ASN A 65 5.97 8.59 11.78
C ASN A 65 5.29 9.80 11.13
N GLN A 66 6.05 10.84 10.76
CA GLN A 66 5.51 12.01 10.06
C GLN A 66 4.89 11.64 8.71
N LEU A 67 5.55 10.78 7.93
CA LEU A 67 5.01 10.30 6.67
C LEU A 67 3.74 9.45 6.87
N GLN A 68 3.67 8.68 7.94
CA GLN A 68 2.48 7.91 8.26
C GLN A 68 1.28 8.81 8.61
N GLU A 69 1.49 9.86 9.39
CA GLU A 69 0.44 10.85 9.70
C GLU A 69 -0.06 11.56 8.42
N LEU A 70 0.88 11.97 7.55
CA LEU A 70 0.54 12.58 6.25
C LEU A 70 -0.22 11.61 5.35
N ASN A 71 0.16 10.32 5.36
CA ASN A 71 -0.53 9.30 4.56
C ASN A 71 -1.97 9.08 5.04
N ILE A 72 -2.18 9.01 6.37
CA ILE A 72 -3.53 8.90 6.96
C ILE A 72 -4.39 10.11 6.58
N TRP A 73 -3.83 11.32 6.64
CA TRP A 73 -4.54 12.52 6.24
C TRP A 73 -4.91 12.50 4.76
N LEU A 74 -3.98 12.08 3.89
CA LEU A 74 -4.20 11.97 2.45
C LEU A 74 -5.24 10.88 2.11
N GLU A 75 -5.23 9.75 2.80
CA GLU A 75 -6.23 8.68 2.66
C GLU A 75 -7.63 9.20 3.03
N ASN A 76 -7.77 9.94 4.12
CA ASN A 76 -9.04 10.57 4.51
C ASN A 76 -9.58 11.54 3.44
N LEU A 77 -8.70 12.31 2.78
CA LEU A 77 -9.11 13.17 1.65
C LEU A 77 -9.52 12.35 0.43
N ALA A 78 -8.80 11.28 0.14
CA ALA A 78 -9.12 10.36 -0.95
C ALA A 78 -10.47 9.67 -0.75
N GLU A 79 -10.78 9.22 0.47
CA GLU A 79 -12.08 8.64 0.81
C GLU A 79 -13.22 9.64 0.59
N LYS A 80 -13.05 10.89 1.03
CA LYS A 80 -14.03 11.96 0.80
C LYS A 80 -14.24 12.21 -0.70
N LEU A 81 -13.15 12.28 -1.47
CA LEU A 81 -13.20 12.43 -2.93
C LEU A 81 -13.98 11.27 -3.58
N LEU A 82 -13.69 10.03 -3.21
CA LEU A 82 -14.38 8.85 -3.71
C LEU A 82 -15.86 8.85 -3.34
N ALA A 83 -16.20 9.25 -2.12
CA ALA A 83 -17.60 9.37 -1.69
C ALA A 83 -18.36 10.44 -2.51
N GLN A 84 -17.74 11.59 -2.79
CA GLN A 84 -18.32 12.65 -3.63
C GLN A 84 -18.44 12.25 -5.09
N ALA A 85 -17.45 11.50 -5.61
CA ALA A 85 -17.45 11.06 -7.00
C ALA A 85 -18.33 9.84 -7.26
N ALA A 86 -18.79 9.12 -6.23
CA ALA A 86 -19.59 7.91 -6.38
C ALA A 86 -20.88 8.17 -7.14
N CYS A 87 -21.14 7.39 -8.19
CA CYS A 87 -22.35 7.48 -9.00
C CYS A 87 -22.64 6.11 -9.64
N GLY A 88 -23.89 5.82 -9.92
CA GLY A 88 -24.47 4.69 -10.68
C GLY A 88 -23.56 3.56 -11.16
N GLY A 89 -22.82 2.89 -10.25
CA GLY A 89 -21.93 1.78 -10.57
C GLY A 89 -20.45 2.15 -10.85
N GLY A 90 -20.07 3.42 -10.61
CA GLY A 90 -18.70 3.90 -10.80
C GLY A 90 -18.42 5.22 -10.10
N TYR A 91 -17.51 5.99 -10.66
CA TYR A 91 -17.04 7.27 -10.12
C TYR A 91 -17.07 8.34 -11.21
N SER A 92 -17.58 9.51 -10.91
CA SER A 92 -17.64 10.66 -11.83
C SER A 92 -16.24 11.15 -12.20
N ILE A 93 -15.88 11.07 -13.48
CA ILE A 93 -14.59 11.54 -13.99
C ILE A 93 -14.41 13.06 -13.78
N PRO A 94 -15.40 13.93 -14.04
CA PRO A 94 -15.24 15.37 -13.79
C PRO A 94 -14.87 15.69 -12.34
N ILE A 95 -15.46 14.99 -11.35
CA ILE A 95 -15.15 15.20 -9.93
C ILE A 95 -13.74 14.69 -9.62
N LEU A 96 -13.37 13.50 -10.11
CA LEU A 96 -12.03 12.96 -9.92
C LEU A 96 -10.96 13.84 -10.58
N ALA A 97 -11.18 14.30 -11.79
CA ALA A 97 -10.22 15.12 -12.54
C ALA A 97 -10.01 16.52 -11.95
N ALA A 98 -10.99 17.04 -11.23
CA ALA A 98 -10.90 18.34 -10.55
C ALA A 98 -10.08 18.29 -9.24
N ALA A 99 -9.77 17.09 -8.73
CA ALA A 99 -9.04 16.94 -7.49
C ALA A 99 -7.54 17.20 -7.66
N ASP A 100 -6.89 17.64 -6.59
CA ASP A 100 -5.44 17.77 -6.52
C ASP A 100 -4.74 16.44 -6.83
N ALA A 101 -3.63 16.50 -7.58
CA ALA A 101 -2.94 15.30 -8.05
C ALA A 101 -2.58 14.29 -6.96
N PRO A 102 -2.09 14.68 -5.75
CA PRO A 102 -1.81 13.73 -4.69
C PRO A 102 -3.08 13.02 -4.17
N VAL A 103 -4.19 13.76 -4.04
CA VAL A 103 -5.48 13.22 -3.57
C VAL A 103 -6.06 12.25 -4.59
N LEU A 104 -6.02 12.62 -5.88
CA LEU A 104 -6.42 11.74 -6.96
C LEU A 104 -5.59 10.45 -6.97
N ALA A 105 -4.26 10.57 -6.86
CA ALA A 105 -3.38 9.39 -6.84
C ALA A 105 -3.69 8.46 -5.65
N ALA A 106 -3.92 9.02 -4.46
CA ALA A 106 -4.32 8.25 -3.28
C ALA A 106 -5.68 7.55 -3.50
N ALA A 107 -6.68 8.25 -4.05
CA ALA A 107 -7.98 7.69 -4.36
C ALA A 107 -7.88 6.53 -5.37
N LEU A 108 -7.11 6.72 -6.45
CA LEU A 108 -6.90 5.67 -7.45
C LEU A 108 -6.11 4.48 -6.92
N ARG A 109 -5.14 4.71 -6.01
CA ARG A 109 -4.43 3.64 -5.28
C ARG A 109 -5.38 2.81 -4.43
N MET A 110 -6.31 3.44 -3.71
CA MET A 110 -7.35 2.75 -2.94
C MET A 110 -8.27 1.92 -3.83
N LEU A 111 -8.66 2.42 -5.01
CA LEU A 111 -9.45 1.67 -5.97
C LEU A 111 -8.68 0.48 -6.56
N ALA A 112 -7.43 0.68 -6.91
CA ALA A 112 -6.57 -0.39 -7.43
C ALA A 112 -6.28 -1.48 -6.38
N ALA A 113 -6.14 -1.12 -5.10
CA ALA A 113 -5.90 -2.04 -3.99
C ALA A 113 -7.02 -3.07 -3.80
N ARG A 114 -8.24 -2.81 -4.30
CA ARG A 114 -9.35 -3.78 -4.30
C ARG A 114 -9.10 -5.00 -5.18
N ALA A 115 -8.24 -4.87 -6.19
CA ALA A 115 -7.94 -5.93 -7.14
C ALA A 115 -6.56 -6.57 -6.89
N ARG A 116 -5.57 -5.77 -6.49
CA ARG A 116 -4.18 -6.20 -6.25
C ARG A 116 -3.42 -5.14 -5.47
N ASP A 117 -2.24 -5.50 -4.96
CA ASP A 117 -1.28 -4.52 -4.43
C ASP A 117 -0.91 -3.50 -5.52
N PRO A 118 -1.20 -2.21 -5.33
CA PRO A 118 -1.14 -1.21 -6.39
C PRO A 118 0.30 -0.77 -6.65
N GLU A 119 0.88 -1.27 -7.75
CA GLU A 119 2.13 -0.71 -8.28
C GLU A 119 1.88 0.69 -8.86
N GLU A 120 2.86 1.58 -8.71
CA GLU A 120 2.77 2.98 -9.14
C GLU A 120 2.38 3.15 -10.62
N LYS A 121 2.86 2.26 -11.50
CA LYS A 121 2.51 2.27 -12.93
C LYS A 121 1.01 2.19 -13.18
N TYR A 122 0.26 1.44 -12.36
CA TYR A 122 -1.20 1.31 -12.51
C TYR A 122 -1.93 2.54 -12.01
N VAL A 123 -1.45 3.16 -10.92
CA VAL A 123 -2.00 4.42 -10.42
C VAL A 123 -1.84 5.52 -11.46
N GLN A 124 -0.67 5.62 -12.08
CA GLN A 124 -0.40 6.59 -13.16
C GLN A 124 -1.25 6.32 -14.40
N ALA A 125 -1.40 5.05 -14.81
CA ALA A 125 -2.26 4.69 -15.95
C ALA A 125 -3.73 5.03 -15.68
N LEU A 126 -4.24 4.78 -14.47
CA LEU A 126 -5.59 5.17 -14.05
C LEU A 126 -5.75 6.70 -14.06
N ALA A 127 -4.77 7.44 -13.54
CA ALA A 127 -4.79 8.89 -13.58
C ALA A 127 -4.81 9.45 -15.00
N ALA A 128 -4.10 8.79 -15.93
CA ALA A 128 -4.09 9.18 -17.34
C ALA A 128 -5.49 9.04 -17.96
N ILE A 129 -6.17 7.89 -17.81
CA ILE A 129 -7.52 7.70 -18.40
C ILE A 129 -8.57 8.59 -17.73
N VAL A 130 -8.41 8.93 -16.43
CA VAL A 130 -9.29 9.90 -15.75
C VAL A 130 -9.10 11.30 -16.38
N ARG A 131 -7.86 11.75 -16.61
CA ARG A 131 -7.58 13.05 -17.21
C ARG A 131 -8.01 13.12 -18.69
N GLN A 132 -7.87 12.01 -19.43
CA GLN A 132 -8.29 11.92 -20.83
C GLN A 132 -9.81 11.77 -20.99
N GLY A 133 -10.50 11.33 -19.92
CA GLY A 133 -11.94 11.05 -19.95
C GLY A 133 -12.32 9.76 -20.68
N SER A 134 -11.34 9.01 -21.19
CA SER A 134 -11.54 7.77 -21.94
C SER A 134 -10.34 6.84 -21.83
N GLY A 135 -10.60 5.53 -22.01
CA GLY A 135 -9.56 4.50 -21.99
C GLY A 135 -9.85 3.36 -21.04
N ALA A 136 -8.93 2.38 -21.01
CA ALA A 136 -9.05 1.23 -20.13
C ALA A 136 -7.68 0.82 -19.58
N VAL A 137 -7.65 0.36 -18.33
CA VAL A 137 -6.45 -0.14 -17.63
C VAL A 137 -6.75 -1.50 -17.03
N GLN A 138 -6.04 -2.51 -17.52
CA GLN A 138 -6.13 -3.87 -16.98
C GLN A 138 -5.21 -3.98 -15.74
N LEU A 139 -5.77 -4.24 -14.58
CA LEU A 139 -5.00 -4.46 -13.35
C LEU A 139 -4.70 -5.93 -13.10
N THR A 140 -5.69 -6.79 -13.31
CA THR A 140 -5.59 -8.24 -13.23
C THR A 140 -6.39 -8.87 -14.37
N PRO A 141 -6.26 -10.17 -14.66
CA PRO A 141 -7.09 -10.82 -15.67
C PRO A 141 -8.59 -10.63 -15.44
N ASP A 142 -9.01 -10.45 -14.19
CA ASP A 142 -10.42 -10.35 -13.80
C ASP A 142 -10.86 -8.91 -13.47
N ALA A 143 -9.97 -7.92 -13.48
CA ALA A 143 -10.29 -6.54 -13.13
C ALA A 143 -9.73 -5.54 -14.17
N CYS A 144 -10.65 -4.91 -14.88
CA CYS A 144 -10.35 -3.85 -15.86
C CYS A 144 -11.10 -2.57 -15.48
N TRP A 145 -10.37 -1.49 -15.25
CA TRP A 145 -10.93 -0.17 -15.05
C TRP A 145 -11.08 0.55 -16.38
N THR A 146 -12.28 1.07 -16.62
CA THR A 146 -12.64 1.74 -17.89
C THR A 146 -13.15 3.15 -17.58
N ALA A 147 -12.67 4.13 -18.32
CA ALA A 147 -13.17 5.50 -18.35
C ALA A 147 -14.00 5.68 -19.61
N ALA A 148 -15.29 5.91 -19.48
CA ALA A 148 -16.19 6.19 -20.62
C ALA A 148 -17.43 6.95 -20.14
N ASN A 149 -17.98 7.80 -21.01
CA ASN A 149 -19.21 8.58 -20.74
C ASN A 149 -19.16 9.39 -19.45
N GLY A 150 -17.98 9.90 -19.07
CA GLY A 150 -17.79 10.67 -17.83
C GLY A 150 -17.75 9.84 -16.55
N ILE A 151 -17.69 8.51 -16.65
CA ILE A 151 -17.66 7.59 -15.51
C ILE A 151 -16.44 6.68 -15.59
N LEU A 152 -15.73 6.55 -14.44
CA LEU A 152 -14.71 5.55 -14.20
C LEU A 152 -15.35 4.36 -13.48
N TYR A 153 -15.31 3.17 -14.05
CA TYR A 153 -15.89 1.96 -13.48
C TYR A 153 -14.99 0.74 -13.67
N CYS A 154 -15.11 -0.23 -12.77
CA CYS A 154 -14.41 -1.51 -12.86
C CYS A 154 -15.33 -2.55 -13.49
N ARG A 155 -14.86 -3.16 -14.60
CA ARG A 155 -15.45 -4.39 -15.12
C ARG A 155 -14.76 -5.58 -14.44
N SER A 156 -15.47 -6.28 -13.57
CA SER A 156 -15.08 -7.63 -13.16
C SER A 156 -15.51 -8.58 -14.27
N VAL A 157 -14.57 -9.28 -14.86
CA VAL A 157 -14.89 -10.40 -15.76
C VAL A 157 -15.26 -11.57 -14.85
N LEU A 158 -16.53 -11.61 -14.42
CA LEU A 158 -17.10 -12.82 -13.83
C LEU A 158 -16.90 -13.94 -14.87
N LYS A 159 -16.07 -14.94 -14.55
CA LYS A 159 -16.08 -16.21 -15.28
C LYS A 159 -17.52 -16.73 -15.19
N MET A 160 -18.26 -16.65 -16.30
CA MET A 160 -19.45 -17.45 -16.45
C MET A 160 -19.00 -18.90 -16.31
N GLN A 161 -19.33 -19.51 -15.17
CA GLN A 161 -19.26 -20.97 -15.07
C GLN A 161 -20.16 -21.49 -16.18
N PRO A 162 -19.65 -22.37 -17.07
CA PRO A 162 -20.54 -23.03 -18.01
C PRO A 162 -21.55 -23.81 -17.19
N GLU A 163 -22.85 -23.47 -17.37
CA GLU A 163 -23.92 -24.26 -16.80
C GLU A 163 -23.70 -25.72 -17.19
N ALA A 164 -23.62 -26.57 -16.19
CA ALA A 164 -23.56 -28.01 -16.41
C ALA A 164 -24.82 -28.43 -17.16
N ILE A 165 -24.64 -28.84 -18.41
CA ILE A 165 -25.73 -29.44 -19.23
C ILE A 165 -26.19 -30.67 -18.47
N PRO A 166 -27.47 -30.77 -18.04
CA PRO A 166 -27.96 -31.98 -17.40
C PRO A 166 -27.89 -33.13 -18.41
N ALA A 167 -27.32 -34.29 -17.98
CA ALA A 167 -27.26 -35.46 -18.79
C ALA A 167 -28.67 -35.94 -19.18
N PRO A 168 -28.90 -36.36 -20.44
CA PRO A 168 -30.18 -36.91 -20.86
C PRO A 168 -30.44 -38.21 -20.15
N HIS A 169 -31.67 -38.40 -19.64
CA HIS A 169 -32.18 -39.62 -19.04
C HIS A 169 -32.29 -40.76 -20.07
#